data_6fd4e9c2d531e19ee286af7b47b4f97a
#
_entry.id   6fd4e9c2d531e19ee286af7b47b4f97a
#
_cell.length_a   1.000
_cell.length_b   1.000
_cell.length_c   1.000
_cell.angle_alpha   90.00
_cell.angle_beta   90.00
_cell.angle_gamma   90.00
#
_symmetry.space_group_name_H-M   'P 1'
#
loop_
_entity.id
_entity.type
_entity.pdbx_description
1 polymer ?
#
loop_
_entity_poly.entity_id
_entity_poly.type
_entity_poly.pdbx_seq_one_letter_code
_entity_poly.pdbx_strand_id
1 'polypeptide(L)'
;MPTNNFSYALADPLSVILDKSCQDFQRADFFKVIEQKQIERITFHYTALDGKLKELSFPFTNRLQAEKILTEGERVDGSSLFKGMVDSAVSDLYVVPEYKTAFLNPFDERSLDFICRYLTGDGKRVSFALDNILAKAYQLFYERTGLELYALGELEFFLITERKQSAYPLQSQQGYHEAQPFMKSGEILSEMVRYLSQITGAVKYAHSEVGSIEEIQSSLDEIRDKNAEQLEVEFLSKPVQEMADVLVLGRWLIRNVAYKHGCIATFTPKIEEGVAGNGFHFHFELKEQGRNVMLGPGGGLSESALRLIGGLCEYADSLTAFGNTVSSSYLRLVPDQEAPTRIFWGDLNREAMIRLPLGWNGLHDLSRILNSQEEAGIKSSESCQTVELRTPDGSALIHLLLAGIVMAAEWAFKNNLSLELAEKFHVKGDMRKDNNFINSFPALPGSCVESSRILLKKRDLYEREGVFPASVIEYIAKLLQAENDEEMSEKLDNLSKNDRLSEIRKIMHKDLHRH
;
A
#
# COMPACT_ATOMS: atom_id res chain seq x y z
N MET A 1 8.50 5.69 33.59
CA MET A 1 8.33 4.23 33.72
C MET A 1 7.84 3.74 32.37
N PRO A 2 8.38 2.70 31.77
CA PRO A 2 7.76 2.14 30.57
C PRO A 2 6.38 1.63 30.99
N THR A 3 5.34 2.28 30.51
CA THR A 3 3.98 1.79 30.62
C THR A 3 3.93 0.48 29.86
N ASN A 4 3.53 -0.59 30.55
CA ASN A 4 3.37 -1.93 29.97
C ASN A 4 2.30 -1.84 28.87
N ASN A 5 2.71 -1.57 27.61
CA ASN A 5 1.81 -1.33 26.46
C ASN A 5 1.04 -2.60 26.03
N PHE A 6 1.27 -3.74 26.71
CA PHE A 6 0.67 -5.03 26.34
C PHE A 6 -0.68 -5.33 27.01
N SER A 7 -1.24 -4.39 27.76
CA SER A 7 -2.53 -4.60 28.47
C SER A 7 -3.78 -4.22 27.66
N TYR A 8 -3.62 -3.69 26.46
CA TYR A 8 -4.75 -3.28 25.63
C TYR A 8 -5.29 -4.42 24.77
N ALA A 9 -6.60 -4.43 24.54
CA ALA A 9 -7.31 -5.52 23.84
C ALA A 9 -6.82 -5.79 22.41
N LEU A 10 -6.24 -4.78 21.75
CA LEU A 10 -5.69 -4.90 20.39
C LEU A 10 -4.16 -4.95 20.35
N ALA A 11 -3.51 -5.15 21.52
CA ALA A 11 -2.07 -5.39 21.54
C ALA A 11 -1.73 -6.70 20.81
N ASP A 12 -0.53 -6.75 20.21
CA ASP A 12 -0.02 -7.95 19.56
C ASP A 12 -0.01 -9.13 20.52
N PRO A 13 -0.73 -10.23 20.22
CA PRO A 13 -0.83 -11.39 21.10
C PRO A 13 0.53 -12.03 21.41
N LEU A 14 1.49 -12.01 20.49
CA LEU A 14 2.84 -12.54 20.74
C LEU A 14 3.59 -11.67 21.73
N SER A 15 3.55 -10.36 21.56
CA SER A 15 4.17 -9.41 22.51
C SER A 15 3.57 -9.53 23.89
N VAL A 16 2.26 -9.77 24.01
CA VAL A 16 1.58 -10.03 25.30
C VAL A 16 2.08 -11.33 25.96
N ILE A 17 2.16 -12.43 25.19
CA ILE A 17 2.59 -13.75 25.68
C ILE A 17 4.06 -13.72 26.13
N LEU A 18 4.89 -13.01 25.36
CA LEU A 18 6.34 -12.98 25.58
C LEU A 18 6.79 -11.87 26.54
N ASP A 19 5.90 -10.92 26.84
CA ASP A 19 6.20 -9.68 27.58
C ASP A 19 7.39 -8.93 26.95
N LYS A 20 7.36 -8.80 25.59
CA LYS A 20 8.50 -8.36 24.81
C LYS A 20 8.05 -7.67 23.52
N SER A 21 8.77 -6.63 23.10
CA SER A 21 8.55 -6.00 21.81
C SER A 21 8.90 -6.95 20.65
N CYS A 22 8.13 -6.92 19.56
CA CYS A 22 8.44 -7.71 18.37
C CYS A 22 9.84 -7.44 17.80
N GLN A 23 10.37 -6.22 17.95
CA GLN A 23 11.74 -5.86 17.54
C GLN A 23 12.82 -6.68 18.27
N ASP A 24 12.50 -7.21 19.45
CA ASP A 24 13.42 -7.96 20.28
C ASP A 24 13.20 -9.48 20.22
N PHE A 25 12.28 -9.98 19.38
CA PHE A 25 11.99 -11.41 19.26
C PHE A 25 13.21 -12.21 18.82
N GLN A 26 13.44 -13.31 19.52
CA GLN A 26 14.51 -14.26 19.24
C GLN A 26 13.91 -15.66 19.03
N ARG A 27 14.64 -16.52 18.34
CA ARG A 27 14.21 -17.91 18.09
C ARG A 27 13.76 -18.64 19.35
N ALA A 28 14.47 -18.44 20.45
CA ALA A 28 14.14 -19.09 21.73
C ALA A 28 12.77 -18.69 22.29
N ASP A 29 12.28 -17.51 21.95
CA ASP A 29 10.98 -17.02 22.43
C ASP A 29 9.83 -17.82 21.82
N PHE A 30 9.98 -18.23 20.57
CA PHE A 30 8.92 -18.96 19.84
C PHE A 30 8.65 -20.34 20.40
N PHE A 31 9.61 -21.00 21.05
CA PHE A 31 9.36 -22.28 21.72
C PHE A 31 8.39 -22.15 22.89
N LYS A 32 8.42 -21.03 23.62
CA LYS A 32 7.42 -20.75 24.65
C LYS A 32 6.02 -20.63 24.07
N VAL A 33 5.90 -19.92 22.93
CA VAL A 33 4.64 -19.76 22.22
C VAL A 33 4.13 -21.11 21.71
N ILE A 34 5.00 -21.90 21.08
CA ILE A 34 4.70 -23.25 20.55
C ILE A 34 4.14 -24.15 21.66
N GLU A 35 4.79 -24.19 22.82
CA GLU A 35 4.38 -25.00 23.96
C GLU A 35 3.09 -24.47 24.59
N GLN A 36 2.99 -23.17 24.82
CA GLN A 36 1.83 -22.55 25.47
C GLN A 36 0.56 -22.59 24.63
N LYS A 37 0.68 -22.38 23.32
CA LYS A 37 -0.44 -22.33 22.37
C LYS A 37 -0.69 -23.64 21.64
N GLN A 38 0.13 -24.67 21.92
CA GLN A 38 0.04 -25.96 21.23
C GLN A 38 0.09 -25.82 19.71
N ILE A 39 1.05 -25.00 19.22
CA ILE A 39 1.27 -24.77 17.81
C ILE A 39 1.66 -26.07 17.10
N GLU A 40 1.03 -26.38 15.99
CA GLU A 40 1.26 -27.62 15.22
C GLU A 40 2.13 -27.37 13.98
N ARG A 41 2.18 -26.11 13.48
CA ARG A 41 2.92 -25.74 12.26
C ARG A 41 3.51 -24.34 12.33
N ILE A 42 4.58 -24.15 11.59
CA ILE A 42 5.18 -22.85 11.28
C ILE A 42 4.84 -22.54 9.84
N THR A 43 4.33 -21.36 9.55
CA THR A 43 3.99 -20.92 8.19
C THR A 43 4.83 -19.73 7.78
N PHE A 44 5.49 -19.85 6.63
CA PHE A 44 6.27 -18.79 6.01
C PHE A 44 5.45 -18.08 4.95
N HIS A 45 5.37 -16.76 5.07
CA HIS A 45 4.77 -15.90 4.06
C HIS A 45 5.87 -15.10 3.35
N TYR A 46 5.80 -14.99 2.04
CA TYR A 46 6.75 -14.25 1.24
C TYR A 46 6.08 -13.65 0.00
N THR A 47 6.53 -12.47 -0.41
CA THR A 47 5.93 -11.75 -1.54
C THR A 47 6.53 -12.25 -2.85
N ALA A 48 5.68 -12.74 -3.75
CA ALA A 48 6.08 -13.11 -5.10
C ALA A 48 6.04 -11.91 -6.07
N LEU A 49 6.43 -12.15 -7.32
CA LEU A 49 6.52 -11.13 -8.36
C LEU A 49 5.17 -10.45 -8.69
N ASP A 50 4.06 -11.13 -8.44
CA ASP A 50 2.70 -10.59 -8.58
C ASP A 50 2.26 -9.68 -7.41
N GLY A 51 3.15 -9.43 -6.44
CA GLY A 51 2.87 -8.60 -5.27
C GLY A 51 2.01 -9.28 -4.20
N LYS A 52 1.60 -10.54 -4.38
CA LYS A 52 0.81 -11.30 -3.40
C LYS A 52 1.70 -12.07 -2.44
N LEU A 53 1.20 -12.26 -1.21
CA LEU A 53 1.77 -13.23 -0.31
C LEU A 53 1.52 -14.65 -0.80
N LYS A 54 2.58 -15.44 -0.82
CA LYS A 54 2.56 -16.89 -0.94
C LYS A 54 2.83 -17.48 0.43
N GLU A 55 2.47 -18.74 0.64
CA GLU A 55 2.70 -19.40 1.91
C GLU A 55 3.31 -20.79 1.72
N LEU A 56 4.08 -21.20 2.71
CA LEU A 56 4.64 -22.54 2.83
C LEU A 56 4.53 -22.97 4.30
N SER A 57 3.80 -24.05 4.56
CA SER A 57 3.46 -24.48 5.91
C SER A 57 4.20 -25.76 6.30
N PHE A 58 4.82 -25.76 7.49
CA PHE A 58 5.68 -26.83 8.02
C PHE A 58 5.07 -27.44 9.27
N PRO A 59 4.48 -28.63 9.20
CA PRO A 59 4.15 -29.37 10.41
C PRO A 59 5.44 -29.85 11.10
N PHE A 60 5.45 -29.88 12.41
CA PHE A 60 6.56 -30.41 13.17
C PHE A 60 6.06 -31.29 14.34
N THR A 61 6.84 -32.30 14.69
CA THR A 61 6.49 -33.29 15.74
C THR A 61 7.40 -33.20 16.96
N ASN A 62 8.46 -32.40 16.87
CA ASN A 62 9.42 -32.24 17.97
C ASN A 62 10.16 -30.90 17.84
N ARG A 63 10.80 -30.51 18.97
CA ARG A 63 11.53 -29.24 19.08
C ARG A 63 12.66 -29.11 18.07
N LEU A 64 13.41 -30.19 17.80
CA LEU A 64 14.56 -30.15 16.89
C LEU A 64 14.11 -29.81 15.46
N GLN A 65 12.98 -30.36 15.03
CA GLN A 65 12.40 -30.07 13.71
C GLN A 65 11.96 -28.60 13.61
N ALA A 66 11.24 -28.08 14.62
CA ALA A 66 10.83 -26.67 14.65
C ALA A 66 12.06 -25.73 14.70
N GLU A 67 13.11 -26.10 15.47
CA GLU A 67 14.34 -25.33 15.55
C GLU A 67 15.06 -25.26 14.19
N LYS A 68 15.11 -26.38 13.46
CA LYS A 68 15.69 -26.43 12.13
C LYS A 68 14.95 -25.49 11.15
N ILE A 69 13.62 -25.55 11.13
CA ILE A 69 12.78 -24.70 10.26
C ILE A 69 13.07 -23.21 10.54
N LEU A 70 13.08 -22.82 11.80
CA LEU A 70 13.33 -21.43 12.18
C LEU A 70 14.77 -20.96 11.88
N THR A 71 15.76 -21.87 11.96
CA THR A 71 17.18 -21.54 11.80
C THR A 71 17.60 -21.47 10.34
N GLU A 72 17.19 -22.45 9.54
CA GLU A 72 17.70 -22.66 8.19
C GLU A 72 16.78 -22.05 7.12
N GLY A 73 15.51 -21.79 7.47
CA GLY A 73 14.49 -21.47 6.48
C GLY A 73 14.17 -22.69 5.62
N GLU A 74 13.71 -22.44 4.40
CA GLU A 74 13.42 -23.51 3.44
C GLU A 74 13.72 -23.10 2.02
N ARG A 75 14.05 -24.09 1.20
CA ARG A 75 14.29 -23.93 -0.23
C ARG A 75 12.96 -23.83 -0.99
N VAL A 76 12.90 -22.91 -1.93
CA VAL A 76 11.75 -22.70 -2.83
C VAL A 76 12.21 -22.61 -4.28
N ASP A 77 11.30 -22.95 -5.19
CA ASP A 77 11.53 -22.80 -6.62
C ASP A 77 11.32 -21.34 -7.06
N GLY A 78 12.42 -20.61 -7.21
CA GLY A 78 12.42 -19.23 -7.69
C GLY A 78 11.92 -19.09 -9.13
N SER A 79 12.04 -20.14 -9.97
CA SER A 79 11.55 -20.07 -11.35
C SER A 79 10.02 -20.00 -11.43
N SER A 80 9.33 -20.61 -10.47
CA SER A 80 7.86 -20.51 -10.33
C SER A 80 7.42 -19.18 -9.71
N LEU A 81 8.18 -18.66 -8.74
CA LEU A 81 7.87 -17.42 -8.02
C LEU A 81 8.24 -16.15 -8.81
N PHE A 82 9.30 -16.23 -9.61
CA PHE A 82 9.85 -15.14 -10.43
C PHE A 82 9.89 -15.53 -11.91
N LYS A 83 8.76 -16.04 -12.40
CA LYS A 83 8.61 -16.55 -13.77
C LYS A 83 9.02 -15.50 -14.81
N GLY A 84 9.95 -15.91 -15.69
CA GLY A 84 10.47 -15.04 -16.74
C GLY A 84 11.66 -14.16 -16.33
N MET A 85 12.07 -14.21 -15.06
CA MET A 85 13.25 -13.51 -14.54
C MET A 85 14.38 -14.44 -14.12
N VAL A 86 14.04 -15.66 -13.71
CA VAL A 86 14.99 -16.68 -13.23
C VAL A 86 15.05 -17.84 -14.22
N ASP A 87 16.26 -18.25 -14.58
CA ASP A 87 16.48 -19.46 -15.38
C ASP A 87 16.14 -20.69 -14.53
N SER A 88 15.38 -21.62 -15.10
CA SER A 88 15.04 -22.89 -14.47
C SER A 88 16.26 -23.76 -14.08
N ALA A 89 17.41 -23.51 -14.70
CA ALA A 89 18.67 -24.22 -14.38
C ALA A 89 19.32 -23.77 -13.06
N VAL A 90 18.96 -22.59 -12.51
CA VAL A 90 19.52 -22.02 -11.27
C VAL A 90 18.41 -21.38 -10.46
N SER A 91 17.37 -22.14 -10.16
CA SER A 91 16.12 -21.60 -9.59
C SER A 91 16.02 -21.69 -8.08
N ASP A 92 16.89 -22.45 -7.41
CA ASP A 92 16.78 -22.69 -5.97
C ASP A 92 17.11 -21.41 -5.16
N LEU A 93 16.13 -20.96 -4.40
CA LEU A 93 16.23 -19.85 -3.47
C LEU A 93 15.86 -20.33 -2.06
N TYR A 94 16.29 -19.60 -1.03
CA TYR A 94 15.86 -19.82 0.33
C TYR A 94 14.90 -18.73 0.76
N VAL A 95 13.84 -19.10 1.49
CA VAL A 95 12.97 -18.20 2.26
C VAL A 95 13.29 -18.38 3.73
N VAL A 96 13.68 -17.28 4.39
CA VAL A 96 14.17 -17.27 5.77
C VAL A 96 13.29 -16.35 6.60
N PRO A 97 12.75 -16.80 7.76
CA PRO A 97 11.83 -16.00 8.56
C PRO A 97 12.53 -14.79 9.20
N GLU A 98 11.88 -13.64 9.13
CA GLU A 98 12.28 -12.45 9.87
C GLU A 98 11.52 -12.40 11.20
N TYR A 99 12.19 -12.64 12.32
CA TYR A 99 11.55 -12.90 13.61
C TYR A 99 10.65 -11.77 14.12
N LYS A 100 11.01 -10.51 13.85
CA LYS A 100 10.18 -9.35 14.24
C LYS A 100 8.82 -9.29 13.57
N THR A 101 8.63 -10.06 12.49
CA THR A 101 7.38 -10.13 11.71
C THR A 101 6.47 -11.29 12.13
N ALA A 102 6.86 -12.04 13.17
CA ALA A 102 6.09 -13.18 13.65
C ALA A 102 4.69 -12.76 14.11
N PHE A 103 3.69 -13.58 13.80
CA PHE A 103 2.32 -13.39 14.29
C PHE A 103 1.60 -14.72 14.48
N LEU A 104 0.58 -14.73 15.35
CA LEU A 104 -0.37 -15.83 15.44
C LEU A 104 -1.40 -15.69 14.34
N ASN A 105 -1.60 -16.74 13.53
CA ASN A 105 -2.55 -16.69 12.42
C ASN A 105 -4.00 -16.59 12.96
N PRO A 106 -4.76 -15.54 12.62
CA PRO A 106 -6.13 -15.37 13.14
C PRO A 106 -7.14 -16.32 12.51
N PHE A 107 -6.76 -17.02 11.43
CA PHE A 107 -7.61 -18.00 10.72
C PHE A 107 -7.23 -19.44 11.05
N ASP A 108 -6.10 -19.64 11.76
CA ASP A 108 -5.58 -20.94 12.16
C ASP A 108 -4.82 -20.83 13.50
N GLU A 109 -5.52 -21.04 14.59
CA GLU A 109 -5.02 -20.91 15.96
C GLU A 109 -3.79 -21.78 16.28
N ARG A 110 -3.48 -22.78 15.42
CA ARG A 110 -2.36 -23.69 15.59
C ARG A 110 -1.17 -23.39 14.67
N SER A 111 -1.18 -22.22 14.01
CA SER A 111 -0.09 -21.76 13.16
C SER A 111 0.63 -20.57 13.77
N LEU A 112 1.96 -20.62 13.74
CA LEU A 112 2.85 -19.49 14.02
C LEU A 112 3.46 -19.05 12.69
N ASP A 113 3.14 -17.83 12.28
CA ASP A 113 3.40 -17.32 10.96
C ASP A 113 4.50 -16.25 10.95
N PHE A 114 5.26 -16.18 9.84
CA PHE A 114 6.35 -15.23 9.67
C PHE A 114 6.34 -14.65 8.26
N ILE A 115 6.67 -13.37 8.11
CA ILE A 115 7.11 -12.85 6.81
C ILE A 115 8.58 -13.23 6.63
N CYS A 116 8.90 -13.77 5.45
CA CYS A 116 10.23 -14.27 5.12
C CYS A 116 10.90 -13.43 4.05
N ARG A 117 12.24 -13.48 4.00
CA ARG A 117 13.08 -12.83 3.01
C ARG A 117 13.78 -13.86 2.14
N TYR A 118 13.99 -13.50 0.85
CA TYR A 118 14.67 -14.37 -0.10
C TYR A 118 16.17 -14.22 0.00
N LEU A 119 16.86 -15.36 0.18
CA LEU A 119 18.31 -15.47 0.16
C LEU A 119 18.76 -16.45 -0.94
N THR A 120 19.96 -16.21 -1.43
CA THR A 120 20.71 -17.13 -2.30
C THR A 120 21.37 -18.22 -1.46
N GLY A 121 21.86 -19.30 -2.11
CA GLY A 121 22.54 -20.40 -1.43
C GLY A 121 23.85 -20.01 -0.72
N ASP A 122 24.43 -18.85 -1.04
CA ASP A 122 25.59 -18.28 -0.34
C ASP A 122 25.19 -17.25 0.74
N GLY A 123 23.90 -17.17 1.08
CA GLY A 123 23.37 -16.33 2.16
C GLY A 123 23.23 -14.85 1.83
N LYS A 124 23.34 -14.45 0.56
CA LYS A 124 23.11 -13.07 0.14
C LYS A 124 21.62 -12.83 -0.14
N ARG A 125 21.17 -11.59 0.02
CA ARG A 125 19.82 -11.19 -0.38
C ARG A 125 19.66 -11.32 -1.90
N VAL A 126 18.56 -11.92 -2.34
CA VAL A 126 18.22 -12.05 -3.77
C VAL A 126 17.95 -10.67 -4.36
N SER A 127 18.73 -10.24 -5.34
CA SER A 127 18.71 -8.87 -5.85
C SER A 127 17.42 -8.46 -6.56
N PHE A 128 16.68 -9.42 -7.11
CA PHE A 128 15.43 -9.20 -7.85
C PHE A 128 14.16 -9.43 -6.99
N ALA A 129 14.30 -9.87 -5.74
CA ALA A 129 13.16 -9.98 -4.83
C ALA A 129 12.67 -8.59 -4.42
N LEU A 130 11.36 -8.39 -4.46
CA LEU A 130 10.73 -7.06 -4.37
C LEU A 130 11.08 -6.34 -3.06
N ASP A 131 11.05 -7.05 -1.95
CA ASP A 131 11.42 -6.59 -0.61
C ASP A 131 12.92 -6.23 -0.51
N ASN A 132 13.78 -7.00 -1.16
CA ASN A 132 15.21 -6.75 -1.16
C ASN A 132 15.59 -5.52 -2.02
N ILE A 133 14.83 -5.25 -3.11
CA ILE A 133 14.97 -4.02 -3.90
C ILE A 133 14.64 -2.80 -3.03
N LEU A 134 13.53 -2.85 -2.30
CA LEU A 134 13.15 -1.78 -1.37
C LEU A 134 14.20 -1.60 -0.27
N ALA A 135 14.69 -2.69 0.31
CA ALA A 135 15.72 -2.64 1.33
C ALA A 135 17.00 -1.98 0.82
N LYS A 136 17.42 -2.30 -0.40
CA LYS A 136 18.60 -1.69 -1.03
C LYS A 136 18.39 -0.21 -1.35
N ALA A 137 17.21 0.16 -1.86
CA ALA A 137 16.87 1.56 -2.12
C ALA A 137 16.91 2.38 -0.82
N TYR A 138 16.31 1.86 0.25
CA TYR A 138 16.28 2.53 1.55
C TYR A 138 17.67 2.68 2.16
N GLN A 139 18.49 1.63 2.10
CA GLN A 139 19.88 1.69 2.58
C GLN A 139 20.66 2.79 1.85
N LEU A 140 20.55 2.85 0.51
CA LEU A 140 21.20 3.88 -0.30
C LEU A 140 20.77 5.30 0.08
N PHE A 141 19.46 5.50 0.29
CA PHE A 141 18.91 6.79 0.73
C PHE A 141 19.45 7.19 2.09
N TYR A 142 19.38 6.29 3.08
CA TYR A 142 19.82 6.54 4.43
C TYR A 142 21.33 6.85 4.51
N GLU A 143 22.16 6.06 3.83
CA GLU A 143 23.63 6.26 3.78
C GLU A 143 24.02 7.62 3.19
N ARG A 144 23.21 8.15 2.27
CA ARG A 144 23.51 9.42 1.59
C ARG A 144 22.96 10.64 2.30
N THR A 145 21.87 10.50 3.00
CA THR A 145 21.14 11.65 3.58
C THR A 145 21.18 11.70 5.10
N GLY A 146 21.36 10.55 5.76
CA GLY A 146 21.16 10.39 7.20
C GLY A 146 19.69 10.48 7.64
N LEU A 147 18.76 10.60 6.67
CA LEU A 147 17.33 10.71 6.93
C LEU A 147 16.65 9.35 6.83
N GLU A 148 15.61 9.17 7.61
CA GLU A 148 14.71 8.03 7.54
C GLU A 148 13.44 8.43 6.78
N LEU A 149 13.04 7.61 5.80
CA LEU A 149 11.77 7.78 5.10
C LEU A 149 10.72 6.87 5.75
N TYR A 150 9.66 7.50 6.23
CA TYR A 150 8.47 6.86 6.77
C TYR A 150 7.33 7.02 5.80
N ALA A 151 6.43 6.05 5.81
CA ALA A 151 5.21 6.07 5.02
C ALA A 151 4.02 5.60 5.84
N LEU A 152 2.84 6.07 5.51
CA LEU A 152 1.57 5.43 5.80
C LEU A 152 0.82 5.23 4.48
N GLY A 153 0.01 4.20 4.41
CA GLY A 153 -0.83 3.91 3.25
C GLY A 153 -2.31 3.89 3.64
N GLU A 154 -3.16 4.14 2.67
CA GLU A 154 -4.60 4.06 2.74
C GLU A 154 -5.04 2.92 1.81
N LEU A 155 -5.55 1.81 2.37
CA LEU A 155 -6.08 0.69 1.60
C LEU A 155 -7.57 0.88 1.36
N GLU A 156 -7.95 1.36 0.19
CA GLU A 156 -9.33 1.36 -0.28
C GLU A 156 -9.65 0.05 -1.01
N PHE A 157 -10.84 -0.48 -0.77
CA PHE A 157 -11.32 -1.69 -1.42
C PHE A 157 -12.85 -1.74 -1.46
N PHE A 158 -13.39 -2.45 -2.45
CA PHE A 158 -14.80 -2.80 -2.43
C PHE A 158 -15.01 -4.15 -1.74
N LEU A 159 -15.96 -4.17 -0.80
CA LEU A 159 -16.50 -5.40 -0.22
C LEU A 159 -17.80 -5.76 -0.94
N ILE A 160 -17.77 -6.84 -1.71
CA ILE A 160 -18.90 -7.33 -2.50
C ILE A 160 -19.63 -8.39 -1.68
N THR A 161 -20.93 -8.17 -1.45
CA THR A 161 -21.76 -9.01 -0.59
C THR A 161 -23.06 -9.40 -1.30
N GLU A 162 -23.70 -10.47 -0.84
CA GLU A 162 -25.04 -10.85 -1.32
C GLU A 162 -26.04 -9.72 -1.03
N ARG A 163 -26.85 -9.40 -2.03
CA ARG A 163 -27.88 -8.38 -1.92
C ARG A 163 -28.96 -8.84 -0.95
N LYS A 164 -29.15 -8.07 0.13
CA LYS A 164 -30.21 -8.32 1.12
C LYS A 164 -31.21 -7.16 1.10
N GLN A 165 -32.50 -7.48 1.17
CA GLN A 165 -33.50 -6.45 1.37
C GLN A 165 -33.25 -5.73 2.70
N SER A 166 -33.14 -4.42 2.66
CA SER A 166 -32.88 -3.58 3.84
C SER A 166 -33.87 -2.43 3.93
N ALA A 167 -34.29 -2.10 5.16
CA ALA A 167 -35.04 -0.90 5.42
C ALA A 167 -34.24 0.40 5.20
N TYR A 168 -32.93 0.28 5.14
CA TYR A 168 -31.99 1.37 4.91
C TYR A 168 -31.15 1.02 3.66
N PRO A 169 -31.64 1.35 2.43
CA PRO A 169 -30.93 1.03 1.21
C PRO A 169 -29.60 1.79 1.11
N LEU A 170 -28.63 1.21 0.37
CA LEU A 170 -27.41 1.92 0.01
C LEU A 170 -27.76 3.12 -0.88
N GLN A 171 -27.07 4.22 -0.66
CA GLN A 171 -27.20 5.42 -1.50
C GLN A 171 -25.92 5.60 -2.30
N SER A 172 -26.05 5.55 -3.63
CA SER A 172 -24.89 5.68 -4.53
C SER A 172 -24.11 6.97 -4.26
N GLN A 173 -22.81 6.87 -4.12
CA GLN A 173 -21.86 7.98 -3.91
C GLN A 173 -22.15 8.82 -2.64
N GLN A 174 -22.74 8.24 -1.60
CA GLN A 174 -23.01 8.90 -0.32
C GLN A 174 -22.52 8.09 0.89
N GLY A 175 -21.61 7.13 0.67
CA GLY A 175 -21.15 6.21 1.70
C GLY A 175 -20.12 6.78 2.69
N TYR A 176 -19.57 7.98 2.44
CA TYR A 176 -18.45 8.50 3.21
C TYR A 176 -18.76 8.67 4.71
N HIS A 177 -18.02 7.94 5.56
CA HIS A 177 -18.17 7.90 7.03
C HIS A 177 -19.59 7.52 7.53
N GLU A 178 -20.35 6.76 6.71
CA GLU A 178 -21.63 6.28 7.15
C GLU A 178 -21.49 5.32 8.34
N ALA A 179 -22.42 5.45 9.29
CA ALA A 179 -22.53 4.55 10.42
C ALA A 179 -23.62 3.49 10.18
N GLN A 180 -23.62 2.41 10.96
CA GLN A 180 -24.74 1.48 11.00
C GLN A 180 -26.02 2.20 11.45
N PRO A 181 -27.19 1.92 10.84
CA PRO A 181 -27.49 0.82 9.91
C PRO A 181 -27.32 1.17 8.41
N PHE A 182 -26.81 2.34 8.06
CA PHE A 182 -26.61 2.74 6.66
C PHE A 182 -25.41 1.98 6.05
N MET A 183 -24.25 1.95 6.72
CA MET A 183 -23.17 1.03 6.38
C MET A 183 -23.58 -0.41 6.71
N LYS A 184 -23.47 -1.34 5.75
CA LYS A 184 -23.89 -2.75 5.90
C LYS A 184 -22.76 -3.66 6.38
N SER A 185 -21.53 -3.29 6.05
CA SER A 185 -20.33 -4.12 6.26
C SER A 185 -19.60 -3.86 7.59
N GLY A 186 -20.22 -3.12 8.54
CA GLY A 186 -19.57 -2.65 9.76
C GLY A 186 -19.01 -3.75 10.67
N GLU A 187 -19.71 -4.89 10.78
CA GLU A 187 -19.20 -6.04 11.57
C GLU A 187 -17.98 -6.67 10.91
N ILE A 188 -17.99 -6.81 9.58
CA ILE A 188 -16.88 -7.37 8.81
C ILE A 188 -15.67 -6.44 8.89
N LEU A 189 -15.88 -5.14 8.71
CA LEU A 189 -14.83 -4.12 8.84
C LEU A 189 -14.23 -4.12 10.26
N SER A 190 -15.06 -4.24 11.30
CA SER A 190 -14.60 -4.31 12.69
C SER A 190 -13.71 -5.53 12.96
N GLU A 191 -14.02 -6.67 12.32
CA GLU A 191 -13.17 -7.86 12.42
C GLU A 191 -11.83 -7.68 11.65
N MET A 192 -11.87 -7.07 10.46
CA MET A 192 -10.67 -6.69 9.71
C MET A 192 -9.76 -5.80 10.54
N VAL A 193 -10.30 -4.73 11.12
CA VAL A 193 -9.57 -3.78 11.97
C VAL A 193 -8.94 -4.49 13.18
N ARG A 194 -9.66 -5.39 13.82
CA ARG A 194 -9.15 -6.16 14.96
C ARG A 194 -7.91 -6.95 14.58
N TYR A 195 -7.97 -7.77 13.53
CA TYR A 195 -6.84 -8.61 13.12
C TYR A 195 -5.67 -7.77 12.60
N LEU A 196 -5.96 -6.75 11.79
CA LEU A 196 -4.94 -5.81 11.32
C LEU A 196 -4.22 -5.13 12.49
N SER A 197 -4.97 -4.62 13.49
CA SER A 197 -4.39 -3.96 14.66
C SER A 197 -3.53 -4.90 15.48
N GLN A 198 -4.01 -6.10 15.76
CA GLN A 198 -3.30 -7.09 16.58
C GLN A 198 -2.00 -7.59 15.93
N ILE A 199 -1.98 -7.70 14.60
CA ILE A 199 -0.83 -8.26 13.89
C ILE A 199 0.17 -7.17 13.50
N THR A 200 -0.30 -6.00 13.05
CA THR A 200 0.59 -4.96 12.53
C THR A 200 0.90 -3.85 13.55
N GLY A 201 0.04 -3.67 14.54
CA GLY A 201 0.12 -2.53 15.47
C GLY A 201 0.06 -1.18 14.76
N ALA A 202 -0.49 -1.11 13.53
CA ALA A 202 -0.34 0.03 12.66
C ALA A 202 -1.67 0.63 12.15
N VAL A 203 -2.83 0.12 12.54
CA VAL A 203 -4.11 0.70 12.12
C VAL A 203 -4.33 2.04 12.83
N LYS A 204 -4.65 3.07 12.04
CA LYS A 204 -5.01 4.40 12.54
C LYS A 204 -6.52 4.51 12.72
N TYR A 205 -7.28 4.25 11.65
CA TYR A 205 -8.74 4.15 11.64
C TYR A 205 -9.22 3.39 10.39
N ALA A 206 -10.52 3.12 10.34
CA ALA A 206 -11.20 2.57 9.18
C ALA A 206 -12.62 3.12 9.09
N HIS A 207 -13.13 3.25 7.88
CA HIS A 207 -14.46 3.79 7.60
C HIS A 207 -14.99 3.31 6.25
N SER A 208 -16.25 3.63 5.98
CA SER A 208 -16.84 3.52 4.65
C SER A 208 -16.43 4.70 3.79
N GLU A 209 -16.09 4.44 2.54
CA GLU A 209 -15.78 5.42 1.52
C GLU A 209 -17.00 5.80 0.69
N VAL A 210 -16.82 6.79 -0.21
CA VAL A 210 -17.90 7.37 -1.03
C VAL A 210 -18.62 6.33 -1.87
N GLY A 211 -17.87 5.34 -2.41
CA GLY A 211 -18.36 4.39 -3.41
C GLY A 211 -19.34 3.37 -2.84
N SER A 212 -20.52 3.28 -3.45
CA SER A 212 -21.47 2.19 -3.17
C SER A 212 -22.26 1.81 -4.42
N ILE A 213 -22.53 0.52 -4.58
CA ILE A 213 -23.24 -0.06 -5.72
C ILE A 213 -24.33 -0.97 -5.18
N GLU A 214 -25.59 -0.66 -5.47
CA GLU A 214 -26.72 -1.46 -5.02
C GLU A 214 -26.82 -2.79 -5.76
N GLU A 215 -26.47 -2.81 -7.06
CA GLU A 215 -26.54 -3.99 -7.92
C GLU A 215 -25.47 -3.96 -9.00
N ILE A 216 -24.48 -4.85 -8.88
CA ILE A 216 -23.40 -4.96 -9.84
C ILE A 216 -23.88 -5.66 -11.11
N GLN A 217 -23.75 -4.98 -12.24
CA GLN A 217 -23.99 -5.56 -13.55
C GLN A 217 -22.68 -6.14 -14.09
N SER A 218 -22.58 -7.46 -14.20
CA SER A 218 -21.36 -8.15 -14.62
C SER A 218 -21.63 -9.38 -15.48
N SER A 219 -20.63 -9.72 -16.32
CA SER A 219 -20.59 -11.04 -16.96
C SER A 219 -20.06 -12.15 -16.04
N LEU A 220 -19.44 -11.76 -14.91
CA LEU A 220 -18.94 -12.71 -13.91
C LEU A 220 -20.06 -13.08 -12.93
N ASP A 221 -20.42 -14.36 -12.88
CA ASP A 221 -21.50 -14.85 -12.01
C ASP A 221 -21.20 -14.60 -10.53
N GLU A 222 -19.93 -14.61 -10.14
CA GLU A 222 -19.49 -14.41 -8.76
C GLU A 222 -19.80 -13.04 -8.17
N ILE A 223 -20.02 -12.01 -9.00
CA ILE A 223 -20.33 -10.65 -8.55
C ILE A 223 -21.63 -10.09 -9.13
N ARG A 224 -22.24 -10.78 -10.10
CA ARG A 224 -23.49 -10.33 -10.74
C ARG A 224 -24.62 -10.25 -9.72
N ASP A 225 -25.42 -9.20 -9.82
CA ASP A 225 -26.60 -8.93 -9.00
C ASP A 225 -26.30 -8.76 -7.49
N LYS A 226 -25.02 -8.72 -7.10
CA LYS A 226 -24.56 -8.41 -5.74
C LYS A 226 -24.46 -6.91 -5.52
N ASN A 227 -24.34 -6.51 -4.26
CA ASN A 227 -24.01 -5.13 -3.90
C ASN A 227 -22.53 -4.98 -3.52
N ALA A 228 -22.04 -3.74 -3.52
CA ALA A 228 -20.70 -3.43 -3.05
C ALA A 228 -20.68 -2.13 -2.24
N GLU A 229 -19.91 -2.14 -1.15
CA GLU A 229 -19.56 -0.95 -0.36
C GLU A 229 -18.06 -0.73 -0.44
N GLN A 230 -17.66 0.51 -0.70
CA GLN A 230 -16.26 0.91 -0.63
C GLN A 230 -15.88 1.19 0.83
N LEU A 231 -14.78 0.61 1.25
CA LEU A 231 -14.24 0.71 2.60
C LEU A 231 -12.78 1.12 2.52
N GLU A 232 -12.29 1.76 3.58
CA GLU A 232 -10.91 2.19 3.70
C GLU A 232 -10.34 1.83 5.07
N VAL A 233 -9.07 1.42 5.07
CA VAL A 233 -8.24 1.29 6.27
C VAL A 233 -7.00 2.16 6.11
N GLU A 234 -6.85 3.16 6.96
CA GLU A 234 -5.66 4.01 7.05
C GLU A 234 -4.71 3.51 8.14
N PHE A 235 -3.42 3.52 7.84
CA PHE A 235 -2.40 3.04 8.74
C PHE A 235 -1.63 4.17 9.43
N LEU A 236 -1.00 3.87 10.57
CA LEU A 236 -0.05 4.74 11.24
C LEU A 236 1.28 4.72 10.49
N SER A 237 1.99 5.84 10.50
CA SER A 237 3.30 5.95 9.86
C SER A 237 4.32 4.97 10.42
N LYS A 238 5.01 4.26 9.53
CA LYS A 238 6.07 3.28 9.81
C LYS A 238 7.28 3.53 8.88
N PRO A 239 8.48 3.05 9.22
CA PRO A 239 9.57 2.97 8.26
C PRO A 239 9.08 2.33 6.97
N VAL A 240 9.47 2.89 5.82
CA VAL A 240 8.90 2.51 4.51
C VAL A 240 8.97 1.01 4.21
N GLN A 241 10.00 0.31 4.70
CA GLN A 241 10.13 -1.14 4.54
C GLN A 241 9.10 -1.91 5.36
N GLU A 242 8.86 -1.49 6.60
CA GLU A 242 7.84 -2.10 7.46
C GLU A 242 6.43 -1.81 6.93
N MET A 243 6.20 -0.60 6.41
CA MET A 243 4.93 -0.26 5.79
C MET A 243 4.61 -1.13 4.58
N ALA A 244 5.60 -1.49 3.76
CA ALA A 244 5.39 -2.42 2.65
C ALA A 244 4.85 -3.77 3.12
N ASP A 245 5.44 -4.35 4.16
CA ASP A 245 4.98 -5.60 4.76
C ASP A 245 3.56 -5.47 5.36
N VAL A 246 3.31 -4.38 6.10
CA VAL A 246 1.98 -4.07 6.69
C VAL A 246 0.90 -4.04 5.62
N LEU A 247 1.16 -3.41 4.49
CA LEU A 247 0.16 -3.25 3.42
C LEU A 247 -0.09 -4.54 2.64
N VAL A 248 0.96 -5.32 2.35
CA VAL A 248 0.79 -6.63 1.70
C VAL A 248 0.05 -7.60 2.62
N LEU A 249 0.41 -7.62 3.90
CA LEU A 249 -0.28 -8.40 4.92
C LEU A 249 -1.73 -7.90 5.11
N GLY A 250 -1.93 -6.58 5.05
CA GLY A 250 -3.25 -5.95 5.09
C GLY A 250 -4.19 -6.45 4.00
N ARG A 251 -3.72 -6.50 2.75
CA ARG A 251 -4.50 -7.07 1.64
C ARG A 251 -4.84 -8.55 1.87
N TRP A 252 -3.89 -9.33 2.39
CA TRP A 252 -4.10 -10.74 2.72
C TRP A 252 -5.15 -10.92 3.82
N LEU A 253 -5.05 -10.17 4.92
CA LEU A 253 -6.00 -10.21 6.04
C LEU A 253 -7.41 -9.80 5.62
N ILE A 254 -7.55 -8.69 4.90
CA ILE A 254 -8.84 -8.19 4.40
C ILE A 254 -9.55 -9.25 3.54
N ARG A 255 -8.81 -9.91 2.63
CA ARG A 255 -9.38 -10.97 1.80
C ARG A 255 -9.79 -12.21 2.58
N ASN A 256 -8.99 -12.62 3.56
CA ASN A 256 -9.30 -13.80 4.37
C ASN A 256 -10.53 -13.54 5.27
N VAL A 257 -10.66 -12.33 5.84
CA VAL A 257 -11.87 -11.97 6.59
C VAL A 257 -13.08 -11.92 5.65
N ALA A 258 -12.97 -11.29 4.48
CA ALA A 258 -14.05 -11.30 3.49
C ALA A 258 -14.48 -12.73 3.11
N TYR A 259 -13.52 -13.60 2.79
CA TYR A 259 -13.76 -15.01 2.49
C TYR A 259 -14.46 -15.75 3.63
N LYS A 260 -14.04 -15.55 4.87
CA LYS A 260 -14.67 -16.12 6.07
C LYS A 260 -16.15 -15.75 6.17
N HIS A 261 -16.53 -14.55 5.73
CA HIS A 261 -17.91 -14.08 5.71
C HIS A 261 -18.66 -14.38 4.40
N GLY A 262 -18.09 -15.15 3.47
CA GLY A 262 -18.69 -15.44 2.17
C GLY A 262 -18.78 -14.22 1.24
N CYS A 263 -17.90 -13.25 1.43
CA CYS A 263 -17.80 -12.00 0.67
C CYS A 263 -16.53 -11.98 -0.19
N ILE A 264 -16.49 -11.04 -1.14
CA ILE A 264 -15.30 -10.78 -1.96
C ILE A 264 -14.77 -9.39 -1.63
N ALA A 265 -13.52 -9.29 -1.19
CA ALA A 265 -12.80 -8.02 -1.13
C ALA A 265 -11.95 -7.85 -2.37
N THR A 266 -12.15 -6.75 -3.10
CA THR A 266 -11.38 -6.44 -4.31
C THR A 266 -10.70 -5.10 -4.21
N PHE A 267 -9.42 -5.07 -4.60
CA PHE A 267 -8.60 -3.86 -4.71
C PHE A 267 -8.51 -3.35 -6.16
N THR A 268 -9.32 -3.90 -7.07
CA THR A 268 -9.32 -3.41 -8.46
C THR A 268 -9.59 -1.90 -8.50
N PRO A 269 -8.87 -1.13 -9.32
CA PRO A 269 -8.94 0.33 -9.29
C PRO A 269 -10.34 0.91 -9.52
N LYS A 270 -11.17 0.21 -10.27
CA LYS A 270 -12.53 0.64 -10.61
C LYS A 270 -13.41 -0.57 -10.86
N ILE A 271 -14.66 -0.56 -10.40
CA ILE A 271 -15.62 -1.66 -10.63
C ILE A 271 -16.91 -1.20 -11.32
N GLU A 272 -17.19 0.12 -11.38
CA GLU A 272 -18.34 0.66 -12.11
C GLU A 272 -18.04 2.08 -12.59
N GLU A 273 -18.56 2.43 -13.78
CA GLU A 273 -18.46 3.80 -14.30
C GLU A 273 -19.34 4.74 -13.48
N GLY A 274 -18.83 5.94 -13.18
CA GLY A 274 -19.56 6.94 -12.38
C GLY A 274 -19.52 6.70 -10.87
N VAL A 275 -18.92 5.60 -10.42
CA VAL A 275 -18.68 5.32 -8.98
C VAL A 275 -17.23 5.62 -8.65
N ALA A 276 -16.91 6.03 -7.42
CA ALA A 276 -15.53 6.23 -6.96
C ALA A 276 -14.68 4.97 -7.20
N GLY A 277 -13.40 5.14 -7.50
CA GLY A 277 -12.45 4.04 -7.65
C GLY A 277 -11.61 3.86 -6.39
N ASN A 278 -10.96 2.71 -6.25
CA ASN A 278 -10.05 2.42 -5.15
C ASN A 278 -8.71 3.11 -5.38
N GLY A 279 -8.46 4.20 -4.65
CA GLY A 279 -7.14 4.78 -4.51
C GLY A 279 -6.25 3.92 -3.61
N PHE A 280 -4.98 4.23 -3.66
CA PHE A 280 -3.99 3.71 -2.72
C PHE A 280 -3.01 4.84 -2.41
N HIS A 281 -3.48 5.79 -1.60
CA HIS A 281 -2.71 6.98 -1.30
C HIS A 281 -1.60 6.66 -0.30
N PHE A 282 -0.49 7.35 -0.46
CA PHE A 282 0.65 7.23 0.44
C PHE A 282 1.03 8.59 0.98
N HIS A 283 1.11 8.70 2.29
CA HIS A 283 1.69 9.85 2.95
C HIS A 283 3.13 9.56 3.35
N PHE A 284 4.01 10.49 3.08
CA PHE A 284 5.44 10.38 3.39
C PHE A 284 5.87 11.45 4.37
N GLU A 285 6.73 11.07 5.30
CA GLU A 285 7.46 11.97 6.17
C GLU A 285 8.94 11.61 6.22
N LEU A 286 9.76 12.60 6.37
CA LEU A 286 11.20 12.45 6.62
C LEU A 286 11.47 12.64 8.09
N LYS A 287 12.28 11.76 8.67
CA LYS A 287 12.73 11.88 10.05
C LYS A 287 14.25 11.96 10.12
N GLU A 288 14.72 12.77 11.04
CA GLU A 288 16.12 12.84 11.45
C GLU A 288 16.20 12.53 12.94
N GLN A 289 16.90 11.46 13.29
CA GLN A 289 16.99 10.96 14.67
C GLN A 289 15.61 10.80 15.35
N GLY A 290 14.64 10.23 14.61
CA GLY A 290 13.28 10.00 15.07
C GLY A 290 12.35 11.22 15.07
N ARG A 291 12.81 12.41 14.68
CA ARG A 291 12.01 13.65 14.64
C ARG A 291 11.58 13.97 13.21
N ASN A 292 10.30 14.27 13.02
CA ASN A 292 9.78 14.74 11.74
C ASN A 292 10.42 16.08 11.35
N VAL A 293 11.04 16.12 10.16
CA VAL A 293 11.74 17.30 9.62
C VAL A 293 11.04 17.91 8.40
N MET A 294 9.75 17.63 8.24
CA MET A 294 8.96 18.16 7.11
C MET A 294 8.69 19.65 7.18
N LEU A 295 8.76 20.25 8.38
CA LEU A 295 8.58 21.68 8.58
C LEU A 295 9.89 22.36 8.98
N GLY A 296 10.09 23.57 8.45
CA GLY A 296 11.17 24.46 8.86
C GLY A 296 10.81 25.29 10.09
N PRO A 297 11.78 26.06 10.64
CA PRO A 297 11.59 26.86 11.86
C PRO A 297 10.45 27.89 11.78
N GLY A 298 10.07 28.32 10.56
CA GLY A 298 8.98 29.27 10.32
C GLY A 298 7.60 28.64 10.16
N GLY A 299 7.45 27.31 10.35
CA GLY A 299 6.18 26.58 10.19
C GLY A 299 5.79 26.28 8.74
N GLY A 300 6.55 26.73 7.76
CA GLY A 300 6.41 26.33 6.35
C GLY A 300 7.16 25.03 6.06
N LEU A 301 7.00 24.49 4.85
CA LEU A 301 7.74 23.30 4.42
C LEU A 301 9.26 23.54 4.52
N SER A 302 9.96 22.54 5.02
CA SER A 302 11.42 22.53 5.05
C SER A 302 11.99 22.31 3.64
N GLU A 303 13.29 22.60 3.47
CA GLU A 303 14.00 22.26 2.24
C GLU A 303 13.93 20.74 1.96
N SER A 304 14.03 19.90 2.99
CA SER A 304 13.91 18.45 2.86
C SER A 304 12.56 18.02 2.30
N ALA A 305 11.47 18.62 2.77
CA ALA A 305 10.13 18.37 2.25
C ALA A 305 9.99 18.81 0.78
N LEU A 306 10.50 19.99 0.45
CA LEU A 306 10.48 20.50 -0.94
C LEU A 306 11.33 19.62 -1.87
N ARG A 307 12.48 19.14 -1.42
CA ARG A 307 13.28 18.18 -2.18
C ARG A 307 12.51 16.89 -2.43
N LEU A 308 11.87 16.31 -1.42
CA LEU A 308 11.03 15.12 -1.57
C LEU A 308 9.92 15.34 -2.61
N ILE A 309 9.18 16.45 -2.52
CA ILE A 309 8.13 16.81 -3.49
C ILE A 309 8.70 16.92 -4.91
N GLY A 310 9.84 17.60 -5.09
CA GLY A 310 10.47 17.75 -6.40
C GLY A 310 10.95 16.41 -6.98
N GLY A 311 11.46 15.50 -6.14
CA GLY A 311 11.81 14.15 -6.55
C GLY A 311 10.59 13.33 -7.00
N LEU A 312 9.51 13.41 -6.23
CA LEU A 312 8.24 12.77 -6.62
C LEU A 312 7.70 13.34 -7.94
N CYS A 313 7.84 14.65 -8.20
CA CYS A 313 7.44 15.26 -9.47
C CYS A 313 8.30 14.76 -10.64
N GLU A 314 9.62 14.58 -10.47
CA GLU A 314 10.50 14.03 -11.51
C GLU A 314 10.15 12.60 -11.89
N TYR A 315 9.80 11.78 -10.90
CA TYR A 315 9.52 10.36 -11.09
C TYR A 315 8.04 10.08 -11.42
N ALA A 316 7.16 11.06 -11.28
CA ALA A 316 5.70 10.90 -11.28
C ALA A 316 5.15 10.03 -12.41
N ASP A 317 5.55 10.32 -13.64
CA ASP A 317 5.08 9.62 -14.85
C ASP A 317 5.58 8.17 -14.94
N SER A 318 6.76 7.88 -14.40
CA SER A 318 7.33 6.53 -14.40
C SER A 318 6.94 5.70 -13.18
N LEU A 319 6.56 6.34 -12.04
CA LEU A 319 6.04 5.64 -10.86
C LEU A 319 4.70 4.94 -11.14
N THR A 320 3.93 5.42 -12.11
CA THR A 320 2.69 4.77 -12.55
C THR A 320 2.92 3.32 -13.00
N ALA A 321 4.12 2.99 -13.49
CA ALA A 321 4.48 1.63 -13.87
C ALA A 321 4.45 0.63 -12.71
N PHE A 322 4.58 1.10 -11.47
CA PHE A 322 4.51 0.30 -10.26
C PHE A 322 3.22 0.55 -9.48
N GLY A 323 2.62 1.73 -9.64
CA GLY A 323 1.45 2.18 -8.88
C GLY A 323 0.10 1.96 -9.57
N ASN A 324 0.09 1.80 -10.91
CA ASN A 324 -1.11 1.73 -11.74
C ASN A 324 -0.90 0.67 -12.84
N THR A 325 -1.01 -0.60 -12.46
CA THR A 325 -0.46 -1.72 -13.24
C THR A 325 -1.47 -2.46 -14.13
N VAL A 326 -2.70 -1.96 -14.22
CA VAL A 326 -3.79 -2.56 -15.02
C VAL A 326 -4.56 -1.50 -15.80
N SER A 327 -5.21 -1.91 -16.88
CA SER A 327 -5.98 -1.00 -17.75
C SER A 327 -7.06 -0.23 -16.97
N SER A 328 -7.70 -0.82 -15.97
CA SER A 328 -8.73 -0.16 -15.15
C SER A 328 -8.19 0.98 -14.27
N SER A 329 -6.86 1.05 -14.03
CA SER A 329 -6.21 2.19 -13.40
C SER A 329 -6.45 3.49 -14.18
N TYR A 330 -6.41 3.40 -15.51
CA TYR A 330 -6.58 4.53 -16.41
C TYR A 330 -8.05 4.87 -16.70
N LEU A 331 -8.98 4.06 -16.20
CA LEU A 331 -10.40 4.40 -16.06
C LEU A 331 -10.70 5.11 -14.72
N ARG A 332 -9.77 5.03 -13.75
CA ARG A 332 -9.80 5.79 -12.48
C ARG A 332 -9.14 7.16 -12.66
N LEU A 333 -7.97 7.22 -13.31
CA LEU A 333 -7.19 8.45 -13.50
C LEU A 333 -7.81 9.32 -14.61
N VAL A 334 -9.03 9.79 -14.37
CA VAL A 334 -9.80 10.63 -15.31
C VAL A 334 -10.21 11.93 -14.63
N PRO A 335 -10.41 13.03 -15.38
CA PRO A 335 -10.84 14.30 -14.80
C PRO A 335 -12.15 14.20 -14.01
N ASP A 336 -12.33 15.08 -13.04
CA ASP A 336 -13.55 15.26 -12.23
C ASP A 336 -13.94 14.03 -11.35
N GLN A 337 -12.96 13.15 -11.02
CA GLN A 337 -13.20 11.96 -10.18
C GLN A 337 -12.21 11.84 -9.00
N GLU A 338 -11.79 12.96 -8.43
CA GLU A 338 -10.83 13.04 -7.29
C GLU A 338 -9.51 12.28 -7.54
N ALA A 339 -9.17 12.01 -8.79
CA ALA A 339 -7.95 11.32 -9.19
C ALA A 339 -7.06 12.26 -10.01
N PRO A 340 -5.74 12.28 -9.78
CA PRO A 340 -4.84 13.17 -10.47
C PRO A 340 -4.62 12.74 -11.93
N THR A 341 -4.62 13.70 -12.84
CA THR A 341 -4.31 13.48 -14.26
C THR A 341 -3.06 14.24 -14.72
N ARG A 342 -2.56 15.14 -13.87
CA ARG A 342 -1.46 16.05 -14.17
C ARG A 342 -0.43 16.05 -13.06
N ILE A 343 0.82 16.39 -13.42
CA ILE A 343 1.94 16.46 -12.47
C ILE A 343 1.98 17.86 -11.86
N PHE A 344 1.37 18.01 -10.68
CA PHE A 344 1.46 19.21 -9.86
C PHE A 344 1.19 18.89 -8.38
N TRP A 345 1.50 19.80 -7.50
CA TRP A 345 1.21 19.69 -6.08
C TRP A 345 0.57 20.96 -5.51
N GLY A 346 -0.13 20.82 -4.40
CA GLY A 346 -0.76 21.97 -3.76
C GLY A 346 -1.29 21.69 -2.36
N ASP A 347 -1.51 22.78 -1.64
CA ASP A 347 -2.04 22.75 -0.28
C ASP A 347 -3.53 22.36 -0.31
N LEU A 348 -3.91 21.35 0.47
CA LEU A 348 -5.29 20.89 0.67
C LEU A 348 -6.06 20.54 -0.63
N ASN A 349 -5.35 20.37 -1.74
CA ASN A 349 -5.95 20.16 -3.05
C ASN A 349 -6.07 18.66 -3.37
N ARG A 350 -7.30 18.11 -3.38
CA ARG A 350 -7.58 16.70 -3.68
C ARG A 350 -7.43 16.31 -5.15
N GLU A 351 -7.37 17.27 -6.08
CA GLU A 351 -7.11 17.03 -7.50
C GLU A 351 -5.62 16.98 -7.82
N ALA A 352 -4.77 17.47 -6.89
CA ALA A 352 -3.33 17.46 -7.06
C ALA A 352 -2.78 16.03 -6.99
N MET A 353 -1.74 15.76 -7.79
CA MET A 353 -0.99 14.51 -7.73
C MET A 353 -0.31 14.34 -6.36
N ILE A 354 0.26 15.43 -5.84
CA ILE A 354 0.79 15.49 -4.48
C ILE A 354 0.00 16.54 -3.71
N ARG A 355 -0.67 16.09 -2.66
CA ARG A 355 -1.41 16.95 -1.74
C ARG A 355 -0.59 17.20 -0.48
N LEU A 356 -0.57 18.43 -0.02
CA LEU A 356 -0.11 18.76 1.32
C LEU A 356 -1.32 18.79 2.25
N PRO A 357 -1.53 17.75 3.09
CA PRO A 357 -2.65 17.72 4.01
C PRO A 357 -2.46 18.73 5.16
N LEU A 358 -3.55 19.04 5.86
CA LEU A 358 -3.49 19.87 7.06
C LEU A 358 -2.66 19.16 8.14
N GLY A 359 -1.56 19.76 8.54
CA GLY A 359 -0.74 19.29 9.66
C GLY A 359 -1.29 19.77 11.00
N TRP A 360 -1.09 18.97 12.06
CA TRP A 360 -1.46 19.32 13.45
C TRP A 360 -0.43 20.26 14.12
N ASN A 361 0.03 21.26 13.38
CA ASN A 361 1.11 22.13 13.82
C ASN A 361 0.62 23.17 14.85
N GLY A 362 1.18 23.11 16.06
CA GLY A 362 0.87 24.06 17.12
C GLY A 362 -0.50 23.91 17.78
N LEU A 363 -1.31 22.94 17.34
CA LEU A 363 -2.59 22.62 17.96
C LEU A 363 -2.39 21.44 18.92
N HIS A 364 -2.26 21.76 20.20
CA HIS A 364 -2.13 20.76 21.26
C HIS A 364 -3.41 20.70 22.07
N ASP A 365 -3.84 19.49 22.40
CA ASP A 365 -4.89 19.25 23.36
C ASP A 365 -6.24 19.93 23.02
N LEU A 366 -6.69 19.73 21.75
CA LEU A 366 -7.98 20.26 21.28
C LEU A 366 -9.17 19.73 22.09
N SER A 367 -9.02 18.55 22.72
CA SER A 367 -10.06 17.97 23.57
C SER A 367 -10.45 18.88 24.73
N ARG A 368 -9.51 19.64 25.28
CA ARG A 368 -9.76 20.59 26.38
C ARG A 368 -10.67 21.76 26.02
N ILE A 369 -10.77 22.08 24.73
CA ILE A 369 -11.73 23.12 24.26
C ILE A 369 -13.15 22.70 24.59
N LEU A 370 -13.43 21.39 24.50
CA LEU A 370 -14.76 20.81 24.76
C LEU A 370 -14.88 20.24 26.18
N ASN A 371 -13.78 19.77 26.75
CA ASN A 371 -13.73 19.07 28.04
C ASN A 371 -12.92 19.92 29.04
N SER A 372 -13.54 20.97 29.56
CA SER A 372 -12.87 21.96 30.42
C SER A 372 -12.39 21.40 31.76
N GLN A 373 -12.86 20.21 32.15
CA GLN A 373 -12.47 19.50 33.36
C GLN A 373 -11.13 18.74 33.21
N GLU A 374 -10.63 18.58 31.98
CA GLU A 374 -9.40 17.82 31.73
C GLU A 374 -8.16 18.60 32.13
N GLU A 375 -7.20 17.88 32.71
CA GLU A 375 -5.85 18.38 32.92
C GLU A 375 -5.09 18.42 31.58
N ALA A 376 -3.97 19.13 31.53
CA ALA A 376 -3.15 19.23 30.32
C ALA A 376 -2.69 17.83 29.87
N GLY A 377 -3.09 17.42 28.67
CA GLY A 377 -2.73 16.15 28.08
C GLY A 377 -1.27 16.05 27.66
N ILE A 378 -0.92 14.96 26.98
CA ILE A 378 0.42 14.75 26.43
C ILE A 378 0.72 15.85 25.43
N LYS A 379 1.75 16.66 25.72
CA LYS A 379 2.28 17.61 24.74
C LYS A 379 3.08 16.83 23.70
N SER A 380 2.49 16.56 22.55
CA SER A 380 3.29 16.20 21.39
C SER A 380 3.96 17.47 20.89
N SER A 381 5.27 17.54 20.96
CA SER A 381 6.07 18.64 20.39
C SER A 381 6.43 18.39 18.93
N GLU A 382 6.04 17.23 18.39
CA GLU A 382 6.45 16.79 17.06
C GLU A 382 5.42 17.19 16.00
N SER A 383 5.92 17.67 14.86
CA SER A 383 5.11 17.87 13.67
C SER A 383 4.61 16.52 13.15
N CYS A 384 3.35 16.46 12.75
CA CYS A 384 2.76 15.32 12.03
C CYS A 384 2.57 15.67 10.54
N GLN A 385 3.36 16.60 9.99
CA GLN A 385 3.26 16.98 8.59
C GLN A 385 3.74 15.87 7.68
N THR A 386 2.95 15.57 6.66
CA THR A 386 3.26 14.62 5.58
C THR A 386 3.07 15.28 4.22
N VAL A 387 3.53 14.61 3.17
CA VAL A 387 3.12 14.85 1.78
C VAL A 387 2.41 13.60 1.27
N GLU A 388 1.28 13.76 0.60
CA GLU A 388 0.41 12.68 0.13
C GLU A 388 0.55 12.51 -1.38
N LEU A 389 0.96 11.32 -1.82
CA LEU A 389 0.95 10.91 -3.24
C LEU A 389 -0.35 10.17 -3.55
N ARG A 390 -1.15 10.71 -4.50
CA ARG A 390 -2.51 10.27 -4.78
C ARG A 390 -2.69 9.45 -6.06
N THR A 391 -1.64 9.32 -6.85
CA THR A 391 -1.68 8.61 -8.14
C THR A 391 -1.93 7.11 -8.01
N PRO A 392 -1.25 6.38 -7.09
CA PRO A 392 -1.37 4.92 -7.01
C PRO A 392 -2.78 4.45 -6.71
N ASP A 393 -3.07 3.23 -7.09
CA ASP A 393 -4.34 2.55 -6.82
C ASP A 393 -4.14 1.14 -6.31
N GLY A 394 -5.24 0.43 -6.07
CA GLY A 394 -5.21 -0.92 -5.54
C GLY A 394 -4.47 -1.94 -6.40
N SER A 395 -4.03 -1.62 -7.61
CA SER A 395 -3.21 -2.48 -8.46
C SER A 395 -1.71 -2.40 -8.18
N ALA A 396 -1.28 -1.51 -7.28
CA ALA A 396 0.13 -1.25 -7.04
C ALA A 396 0.93 -2.48 -6.59
N LEU A 397 2.13 -2.62 -7.15
CA LEU A 397 3.19 -3.52 -6.67
C LEU A 397 3.93 -2.81 -5.52
N ILE A 398 3.43 -2.96 -4.31
CA ILE A 398 3.73 -2.14 -3.14
C ILE A 398 5.23 -1.95 -2.91
N HIS A 399 6.00 -3.04 -2.84
CA HIS A 399 7.44 -2.96 -2.59
C HIS A 399 8.19 -2.21 -3.70
N LEU A 400 7.84 -2.43 -4.98
CA LEU A 400 8.49 -1.75 -6.10
C LEU A 400 8.08 -0.28 -6.19
N LEU A 401 6.82 0.03 -5.92
CA LEU A 401 6.36 1.42 -5.85
C LEU A 401 7.11 2.19 -4.76
N LEU A 402 7.16 1.64 -3.55
CA LEU A 402 7.88 2.27 -2.43
C LEU A 402 9.38 2.35 -2.70
N ALA A 403 10.00 1.33 -3.33
CA ALA A 403 11.39 1.40 -3.76
C ALA A 403 11.62 2.53 -4.78
N GLY A 404 10.72 2.69 -5.75
CA GLY A 404 10.77 3.80 -6.72
C GLY A 404 10.65 5.17 -6.04
N ILE A 405 9.79 5.29 -5.04
CA ILE A 405 9.63 6.53 -4.25
C ILE A 405 10.88 6.82 -3.42
N VAL A 406 11.51 5.81 -2.81
CA VAL A 406 12.79 5.97 -2.11
C VAL A 406 13.89 6.42 -3.08
N MET A 407 13.91 5.88 -4.31
CA MET A 407 14.85 6.32 -5.36
C MET A 407 14.59 7.77 -5.81
N ALA A 408 13.33 8.18 -5.85
CA ALA A 408 12.95 9.57 -6.13
C ALA A 408 13.43 10.52 -5.01
N ALA A 409 13.24 10.11 -3.75
CA ALA A 409 13.76 10.84 -2.60
C ALA A 409 15.28 10.95 -2.64
N GLU A 410 16.00 9.85 -2.85
CA GLU A 410 17.48 9.84 -2.94
C GLU A 410 17.99 10.73 -4.08
N TRP A 411 17.36 10.66 -5.26
CA TRP A 411 17.69 11.54 -6.39
C TRP A 411 17.51 13.01 -6.04
N ALA A 412 16.44 13.34 -5.30
CA ALA A 412 16.09 14.71 -4.95
C ALA A 412 17.13 15.39 -4.04
N PHE A 413 17.72 14.65 -3.12
CA PHE A 413 18.77 15.16 -2.24
C PHE A 413 20.11 15.32 -2.97
N LYS A 414 20.31 14.60 -4.05
CA LYS A 414 21.52 14.67 -4.88
C LYS A 414 21.47 15.78 -5.95
N ASN A 415 20.24 16.21 -6.33
CA ASN A 415 20.02 17.13 -7.45
C ASN A 415 19.28 18.38 -7.01
N ASN A 416 19.88 19.54 -7.21
CA ASN A 416 19.23 20.82 -6.89
C ASN A 416 18.01 21.12 -7.80
N LEU A 417 17.91 20.47 -8.96
CA LEU A 417 16.74 20.53 -9.83
C LEU A 417 15.44 20.15 -9.07
N SER A 418 15.55 19.34 -8.01
CA SER A 418 14.40 18.99 -7.17
C SER A 418 13.68 20.21 -6.59
N LEU A 419 14.43 21.22 -6.13
CA LEU A 419 13.84 22.45 -5.59
C LEU A 419 13.18 23.29 -6.69
N GLU A 420 13.78 23.35 -7.87
CA GLU A 420 13.21 24.04 -9.03
C GLU A 420 11.90 23.37 -9.48
N LEU A 421 11.85 22.03 -9.49
CA LEU A 421 10.64 21.27 -9.82
C LEU A 421 9.56 21.46 -8.77
N ALA A 422 9.91 21.48 -7.48
CA ALA A 422 8.96 21.76 -6.42
C ALA A 422 8.33 23.13 -6.59
N GLU A 423 9.10 24.17 -6.92
CA GLU A 423 8.58 25.51 -7.19
C GLU A 423 7.72 25.54 -8.48
N LYS A 424 8.22 24.97 -9.57
CA LYS A 424 7.56 24.96 -10.89
C LYS A 424 6.19 24.30 -10.88
N PHE A 425 6.04 23.20 -10.12
CA PHE A 425 4.81 22.42 -10.08
C PHE A 425 3.89 22.77 -8.90
N HIS A 426 4.17 23.83 -8.18
CA HIS A 426 3.34 24.30 -7.07
C HIS A 426 2.14 25.10 -7.57
N VAL A 427 0.93 24.64 -7.26
CA VAL A 427 -0.33 25.35 -7.52
C VAL A 427 -0.78 26.05 -6.24
N LYS A 428 -0.69 27.37 -6.21
CA LYS A 428 -1.10 28.21 -5.07
C LYS A 428 -2.56 28.68 -5.22
N GLY A 429 -3.31 28.63 -4.13
CA GLY A 429 -4.65 29.22 -4.05
C GLY A 429 -5.73 28.44 -4.79
N ASP A 430 -6.87 29.10 -5.02
CA ASP A 430 -8.07 28.50 -5.63
C ASP A 430 -7.98 28.47 -7.17
N MET A 431 -6.87 27.94 -7.70
CA MET A 431 -6.62 27.79 -9.14
C MET A 431 -7.44 26.64 -9.77
N ARG A 432 -8.25 25.95 -8.97
CA ARG A 432 -9.12 24.82 -9.38
C ARG A 432 -10.15 25.21 -10.45
N LYS A 433 -10.41 26.50 -10.62
CA LYS A 433 -11.41 27.02 -11.58
C LYS A 433 -10.83 27.32 -12.96
N ASP A 434 -9.52 27.29 -13.12
CA ASP A 434 -8.86 27.53 -14.41
C ASP A 434 -8.32 26.25 -15.02
N ASN A 435 -9.20 25.53 -15.74
CA ASN A 435 -8.85 24.31 -16.47
C ASN A 435 -7.69 24.54 -17.46
N ASN A 436 -7.54 25.74 -18.02
CA ASN A 436 -6.43 26.05 -18.93
C ASN A 436 -5.10 26.04 -18.19
N PHE A 437 -5.07 26.57 -16.97
CA PHE A 437 -3.87 26.56 -16.14
C PHE A 437 -3.49 25.14 -15.72
N ILE A 438 -4.43 24.34 -15.22
CA ILE A 438 -4.19 22.92 -14.85
C ILE A 438 -3.71 22.13 -16.06
N ASN A 439 -4.31 22.35 -17.23
CA ASN A 439 -3.92 21.67 -18.48
C ASN A 439 -2.53 22.08 -18.99
N SER A 440 -1.92 23.14 -18.48
CA SER A 440 -0.53 23.52 -18.81
C SER A 440 0.52 22.62 -18.16
N PHE A 441 0.17 21.88 -17.10
CA PHE A 441 1.08 20.93 -16.46
C PHE A 441 1.21 19.63 -17.27
N PRO A 442 2.38 18.95 -17.19
CA PRO A 442 2.59 17.67 -17.84
C PRO A 442 1.51 16.65 -17.43
N ALA A 443 1.02 15.88 -18.40
CA ALA A 443 0.09 14.80 -18.13
C ALA A 443 0.79 13.60 -17.48
N LEU A 444 0.07 12.87 -16.64
CA LEU A 444 0.40 11.50 -16.30
C LEU A 444 0.11 10.58 -17.51
N PRO A 445 0.73 9.37 -17.58
CA PRO A 445 0.40 8.40 -18.63
C PRO A 445 -1.10 8.10 -18.69
N GLY A 446 -1.64 7.89 -19.88
CA GLY A 446 -3.04 7.54 -20.11
C GLY A 446 -3.28 6.03 -20.29
N SER A 447 -2.23 5.19 -20.22
CA SER A 447 -2.34 3.74 -20.40
C SER A 447 -1.15 2.99 -19.76
N CYS A 448 -1.32 1.70 -19.52
CA CYS A 448 -0.23 0.81 -19.12
C CYS A 448 0.89 0.79 -20.17
N VAL A 449 0.53 0.76 -21.45
CA VAL A 449 1.50 0.76 -22.55
C VAL A 449 2.34 2.03 -22.55
N GLU A 450 1.74 3.20 -22.36
CA GLU A 450 2.47 4.47 -22.25
C GLU A 450 3.36 4.50 -21.02
N SER A 451 2.85 4.08 -19.85
CA SER A 451 3.61 3.97 -18.61
C SER A 451 4.85 3.07 -18.77
N SER A 452 4.70 1.94 -19.47
CA SER A 452 5.81 1.04 -19.83
C SER A 452 6.91 1.74 -20.64
N ARG A 453 6.53 2.51 -21.66
CA ARG A 453 7.51 3.24 -22.49
C ARG A 453 8.26 4.30 -21.69
N ILE A 454 7.56 5.00 -20.80
CA ILE A 454 8.17 6.00 -19.93
C ILE A 454 9.13 5.33 -18.93
N LEU A 455 8.73 4.21 -18.32
CA LEU A 455 9.61 3.44 -17.44
C LEU A 455 10.90 3.05 -18.14
N LEU A 456 10.80 2.48 -19.36
CA LEU A 456 11.99 2.08 -20.14
C LEU A 456 12.88 3.28 -20.52
N LYS A 457 12.29 4.43 -20.83
CA LYS A 457 13.01 5.67 -21.10
C LYS A 457 13.74 6.23 -19.87
N LYS A 458 13.15 6.08 -18.70
CA LYS A 458 13.67 6.57 -17.41
C LYS A 458 14.38 5.47 -16.58
N ARG A 459 14.67 4.32 -17.16
CA ARG A 459 15.23 3.16 -16.43
C ARG A 459 16.48 3.48 -15.62
N ASP A 460 17.33 4.37 -16.11
CA ASP A 460 18.55 4.78 -15.42
C ASP A 460 18.29 5.41 -14.04
N LEU A 461 17.10 6.00 -13.83
CA LEU A 461 16.70 6.55 -12.53
C LEU A 461 16.51 5.46 -11.47
N TYR A 462 16.18 4.26 -11.88
CA TYR A 462 15.92 3.10 -11.02
C TYR A 462 17.10 2.15 -10.94
N GLU A 463 17.78 1.93 -12.07
CA GLU A 463 18.90 0.95 -12.19
C GLU A 463 20.20 1.46 -11.58
N ARG A 464 20.34 2.78 -11.36
CA ARG A 464 21.54 3.36 -10.77
C ARG A 464 21.88 2.69 -9.44
N GLU A 465 23.19 2.54 -9.17
CA GLU A 465 23.75 1.79 -8.04
C GLU A 465 23.28 0.32 -7.97
N GLY A 466 22.71 -0.18 -9.07
CA GLY A 466 22.17 -1.53 -9.18
C GLY A 466 21.01 -1.80 -8.21
N VAL A 467 20.21 -0.78 -7.86
CA VAL A 467 19.06 -0.93 -6.95
C VAL A 467 17.98 -1.77 -7.61
N PHE A 468 17.46 -1.35 -8.76
CA PHE A 468 16.58 -2.19 -9.56
C PHE A 468 17.41 -2.96 -10.58
N PRO A 469 17.37 -4.30 -10.57
CA PRO A 469 17.94 -5.07 -11.67
C PRO A 469 17.23 -4.78 -13.00
N ALA A 470 17.99 -4.75 -14.10
CA ALA A 470 17.44 -4.54 -15.44
C ALA A 470 16.31 -5.53 -15.77
N SER A 471 16.46 -6.78 -15.34
CA SER A 471 15.44 -7.83 -15.54
C SER A 471 14.09 -7.50 -14.90
N VAL A 472 14.08 -6.80 -13.75
CA VAL A 472 12.85 -6.36 -13.08
C VAL A 472 12.17 -5.26 -13.90
N ILE A 473 12.91 -4.25 -14.33
CA ILE A 473 12.39 -3.16 -15.17
C ILE A 473 11.80 -3.70 -16.47
N GLU A 474 12.52 -4.61 -17.14
CA GLU A 474 12.07 -5.27 -18.37
C GLU A 474 10.84 -6.15 -18.16
N TYR A 475 10.76 -6.87 -17.04
CA TYR A 475 9.60 -7.66 -16.69
C TYR A 475 8.36 -6.79 -16.47
N ILE A 476 8.47 -5.71 -15.69
CA ILE A 476 7.37 -4.78 -15.44
C ILE A 476 6.93 -4.12 -16.75
N ALA A 477 7.86 -3.69 -17.58
CA ALA A 477 7.54 -3.13 -18.89
C ALA A 477 6.74 -4.11 -19.77
N LYS A 478 7.13 -5.38 -19.81
CA LYS A 478 6.40 -6.43 -20.54
C LYS A 478 5.01 -6.70 -19.95
N LEU A 479 4.90 -6.71 -18.62
CA LEU A 479 3.62 -6.87 -17.92
C LEU A 479 2.62 -5.78 -18.34
N LEU A 480 3.06 -4.52 -18.34
CA LEU A 480 2.24 -3.37 -18.73
C LEU A 480 1.91 -3.37 -20.22
N GLN A 481 2.85 -3.74 -21.09
CA GLN A 481 2.61 -3.86 -22.53
C GLN A 481 1.56 -4.94 -22.85
N ALA A 482 1.49 -6.00 -22.06
CA ALA A 482 0.51 -7.07 -22.22
C ALA A 482 -0.94 -6.63 -21.98
N GLU A 483 -1.16 -5.49 -21.30
CA GLU A 483 -2.49 -4.90 -21.11
C GLU A 483 -3.10 -4.41 -22.44
N ASN A 484 -2.28 -4.02 -23.41
CA ASN A 484 -2.66 -3.61 -24.77
C ASN A 484 -3.77 -2.54 -24.81
N ASP A 485 -3.64 -1.56 -23.92
CA ASP A 485 -4.67 -0.56 -23.61
C ASP A 485 -4.41 0.84 -24.21
N GLU A 486 -3.44 1.00 -25.09
CA GLU A 486 -3.04 2.29 -25.67
C GLU A 486 -4.19 3.02 -26.37
N GLU A 487 -5.03 2.27 -27.11
CA GLU A 487 -6.18 2.80 -27.84
C GLU A 487 -7.51 2.60 -27.09
N MET A 488 -7.45 2.26 -25.79
CA MET A 488 -8.64 1.91 -25.01
C MET A 488 -9.68 3.03 -25.00
N SER A 489 -9.26 4.26 -24.72
CA SER A 489 -10.16 5.42 -24.67
C SER A 489 -10.85 5.65 -26.01
N GLU A 490 -10.08 5.68 -27.11
CA GLU A 490 -10.62 5.87 -28.46
C GLU A 490 -11.61 4.76 -28.86
N LYS A 491 -11.27 3.51 -28.55
CA LYS A 491 -12.16 2.36 -28.81
C LYS A 491 -13.48 2.49 -28.04
N LEU A 492 -13.42 2.88 -26.77
CA LEU A 492 -14.60 3.06 -25.94
C LEU A 492 -15.48 4.21 -26.43
N ASP A 493 -14.89 5.32 -26.86
CA ASP A 493 -15.61 6.50 -27.35
C ASP A 493 -16.34 6.26 -28.69
N ASN A 494 -15.87 5.29 -29.48
CA ASN A 494 -16.50 4.89 -30.74
C ASN A 494 -17.67 3.89 -30.59
N LEU A 495 -17.95 3.41 -29.37
CA LEU A 495 -19.03 2.45 -29.09
C LEU A 495 -20.37 3.15 -28.80
N SER A 496 -21.48 2.44 -29.05
CA SER A 496 -22.77 2.86 -28.53
C SER A 496 -22.75 2.89 -26.98
N LYS A 497 -23.60 3.70 -26.34
CA LYS A 497 -23.62 3.81 -24.86
C LYS A 497 -23.70 2.44 -24.16
N ASN A 498 -24.54 1.53 -24.65
CA ASN A 498 -24.73 0.22 -24.02
C ASN A 498 -23.52 -0.70 -24.26
N ASP A 499 -22.97 -0.70 -25.48
CA ASP A 499 -21.78 -1.51 -25.82
C ASP A 499 -20.57 -0.98 -25.05
N ARG A 500 -20.44 0.34 -24.92
CA ARG A 500 -19.38 0.99 -24.13
C ARG A 500 -19.43 0.57 -22.66
N LEU A 501 -20.59 0.63 -22.01
CA LEU A 501 -20.76 0.18 -20.61
C LEU A 501 -20.41 -1.30 -20.46
N SER A 502 -20.85 -2.15 -21.39
CA SER A 502 -20.52 -3.58 -21.36
C SER A 502 -19.01 -3.82 -21.46
N GLU A 503 -18.32 -3.09 -22.35
CA GLU A 503 -16.89 -3.26 -22.55
C GLU A 503 -16.07 -2.69 -21.39
N ILE A 504 -16.45 -1.52 -20.86
CA ILE A 504 -15.83 -0.93 -19.66
C ILE A 504 -15.90 -1.91 -18.48
N ARG A 505 -17.07 -2.51 -18.22
CA ARG A 505 -17.23 -3.48 -17.13
C ARG A 505 -16.35 -4.70 -17.29
N LYS A 506 -16.16 -5.21 -18.51
CA LYS A 506 -15.21 -6.32 -18.76
C LYS A 506 -13.79 -5.93 -18.39
N ILE A 507 -13.36 -4.71 -18.76
CA ILE A 507 -12.03 -4.18 -18.42
C ILE A 507 -11.88 -4.03 -16.90
N MET A 508 -12.88 -3.47 -16.22
CA MET A 508 -12.86 -3.26 -14.77
C MET A 508 -12.87 -4.57 -13.97
N HIS A 509 -13.62 -5.57 -14.43
CA HIS A 509 -13.82 -6.81 -13.68
C HIS A 509 -12.76 -7.89 -13.97
N LYS A 510 -11.99 -7.80 -15.07
CA LYS A 510 -11.01 -8.84 -15.44
C LYS A 510 -9.93 -9.07 -14.36
N ASP A 511 -9.61 -8.03 -13.59
CA ASP A 511 -8.56 -8.05 -12.58
C ASP A 511 -9.09 -8.12 -11.13
N LEU A 512 -10.35 -8.55 -10.93
CA LEU A 512 -11.05 -8.58 -9.63
C LEU A 512 -10.23 -9.26 -8.51
N HIS A 513 -9.47 -10.29 -8.83
CA HIS A 513 -8.66 -11.08 -7.89
C HIS A 513 -7.15 -10.91 -8.06
N ARG A 514 -6.71 -10.00 -8.93
CA ARG A 514 -5.29 -9.91 -9.32
C ARG A 514 -4.39 -9.30 -8.24
N HIS A 515 -4.91 -8.41 -7.44
CA HIS A 515 -4.11 -7.63 -6.47
C HIS A 515 -4.45 -7.90 -5.03
#